data_661b294b51d6bb7a53a0f1e1d4ae5404
#
_entry.id   661b294b51d6bb7a53a0f1e1d4ae5404
#
_cell.length_a   1.000
_cell.length_b   1.000
_cell.length_c   1.000
_cell.angle_alpha   90.00
_cell.angle_beta   90.00
_cell.angle_gamma   90.00
#
_symmetry.space_group_name_H-M   'P 1'
#
loop_
_entity.id
_entity.type
_entity.pdbx_description
1 polymer ?
#
loop_
_entity_poly.entity_id
_entity_poly.type
_entity_poly.pdbx_seq_one_letter_code
_entity_poly.pdbx_strand_id
1 'polypeptide(L)'
;MQPPESVNAEAWHTYGTHHLTRGTVLPRVRRFDWGMDAGPGAEVLGDLSGRRVLDLGCGTGRLAAHLVRAYGASVDAVDFSPSQYERARAEYGSLPGLRLVRADAVEYLRSAEPYDVVYSVNAVPYIDPRRLLPALASALRPGGTLCFSVLHTNSDGDGPSSVVASRPEILRLAGGGGDVGVRMWVLTPDLWTELLAEHGLRVEYVDVLDAPEEDNHASYRIFRATRPVRASSRPRSSRPPAPHAALGVGAILYGPRGLLLGRHHRGTWELPGGTVEPGESLQETVVRELAEETGIDASPADVQLLGTLLDHVDGVVRVTVPARVTAWRGEPADQPGEKVGDWRWFALDRLPENLFVCSAQGLTAWRPDLPVDHAPAHFTPYSP
;
A
#
# COMPACT_ATOMS: atom_id res chain seq x y z
N MET A 1 15.50 8.97 5.58
CA MET A 1 14.71 7.73 5.39
C MET A 1 14.96 7.26 3.97
N GLN A 2 15.24 5.97 3.76
CA GLN A 2 15.44 5.43 2.41
C GLN A 2 14.11 5.45 1.64
N PRO A 3 14.13 5.69 0.30
CA PRO A 3 12.92 5.58 -0.51
C PRO A 3 12.30 4.17 -0.40
N PRO A 4 10.97 4.03 -0.41
CA PRO A 4 10.28 2.74 -0.29
C PRO A 4 10.79 1.68 -1.26
N GLU A 5 11.06 2.06 -2.50
CA GLU A 5 11.54 1.14 -3.54
C GLU A 5 12.95 0.61 -3.26
N SER A 6 13.82 1.40 -2.60
CA SER A 6 15.16 0.93 -2.19
C SER A 6 15.06 -0.13 -1.09
N VAL A 7 14.14 0.05 -0.13
CA VAL A 7 13.84 -0.95 0.90
C VAL A 7 13.34 -2.24 0.25
N ASN A 8 12.43 -2.13 -0.70
CA ASN A 8 11.88 -3.28 -1.43
C ASN A 8 12.94 -4.03 -2.24
N ALA A 9 13.86 -3.30 -2.86
CA ALA A 9 14.96 -3.90 -3.63
C ALA A 9 15.86 -4.78 -2.76
N GLU A 10 16.24 -4.29 -1.58
CA GLU A 10 17.05 -5.03 -0.62
C GLU A 10 16.29 -6.24 -0.05
N ALA A 11 15.01 -6.05 0.28
CA ALA A 11 14.13 -7.10 0.80
C ALA A 11 14.00 -8.28 -0.19
N TRP A 12 13.70 -7.98 -1.46
CA TRP A 12 13.57 -9.01 -2.49
C TRP A 12 14.89 -9.69 -2.86
N HIS A 13 16.01 -8.97 -2.75
CA HIS A 13 17.33 -9.58 -2.88
C HIS A 13 17.60 -10.56 -1.73
N THR A 14 17.31 -10.16 -0.49
CA THR A 14 17.41 -11.01 0.70
C THR A 14 16.53 -12.25 0.58
N TYR A 15 15.27 -12.08 0.16
CA TYR A 15 14.33 -13.18 -0.08
C TYR A 15 14.90 -14.19 -1.09
N GLY A 16 15.35 -13.72 -2.24
CA GLY A 16 15.90 -14.58 -3.28
C GLY A 16 17.20 -15.29 -2.84
N THR A 17 18.08 -14.60 -2.12
CA THR A 17 19.33 -15.14 -1.57
C THR A 17 19.05 -16.25 -0.55
N HIS A 18 18.04 -16.06 0.32
CA HIS A 18 17.59 -17.09 1.26
C HIS A 18 17.21 -18.38 0.53
N HIS A 19 16.44 -18.29 -0.55
CA HIS A 19 16.05 -19.45 -1.35
C HIS A 19 17.21 -20.08 -2.12
N LEU A 20 18.15 -19.29 -2.65
CA LEU A 20 19.36 -19.78 -3.30
C LEU A 20 20.22 -20.59 -2.30
N THR A 21 20.46 -20.05 -1.12
CA THR A 21 21.25 -20.70 -0.06
C THR A 21 20.65 -22.04 0.38
N ARG A 22 19.32 -22.14 0.39
CA ARG A 22 18.61 -23.39 0.74
C ARG A 22 18.47 -24.37 -0.42
N GLY A 23 18.93 -24.03 -1.61
CA GLY A 23 18.73 -24.87 -2.80
C GLY A 23 17.26 -25.13 -3.12
N THR A 24 16.39 -24.16 -2.86
CA THR A 24 14.93 -24.31 -3.06
C THR A 24 14.64 -24.54 -4.54
N VAL A 25 14.12 -25.72 -4.86
CA VAL A 25 13.69 -26.08 -6.21
C VAL A 25 12.44 -25.30 -6.59
N LEU A 26 12.40 -24.75 -7.80
CA LEU A 26 11.23 -24.07 -8.32
C LEU A 26 10.14 -25.09 -8.70
N PRO A 27 8.93 -24.97 -8.16
CA PRO A 27 7.85 -25.87 -8.54
C PRO A 27 7.44 -25.63 -10.00
N ARG A 28 7.18 -26.72 -10.72
CA ARG A 28 6.64 -26.61 -12.08
C ARG A 28 5.22 -26.05 -12.04
N VAL A 29 4.96 -24.97 -12.77
CA VAL A 29 3.64 -24.39 -12.93
C VAL A 29 2.78 -25.31 -13.78
N ARG A 30 1.68 -25.82 -13.22
CA ARG A 30 0.67 -26.63 -13.92
C ARG A 30 -0.49 -25.76 -14.44
N ARG A 31 -0.81 -24.72 -13.70
CA ARG A 31 -1.83 -23.72 -14.01
C ARG A 31 -1.28 -22.33 -13.67
N PHE A 32 -1.58 -21.35 -14.50
CA PHE A 32 -1.27 -19.95 -14.18
C PHE A 32 -2.08 -19.52 -12.94
N ASP A 33 -1.44 -18.82 -12.02
CA ASP A 33 -2.07 -18.29 -10.80
C ASP A 33 -1.75 -16.80 -10.64
N TRP A 34 -2.59 -16.10 -9.90
CA TRP A 34 -2.44 -14.67 -9.60
C TRP A 34 -1.87 -14.41 -8.19
N GLY A 35 -1.10 -15.35 -7.67
CA GLY A 35 -0.48 -15.28 -6.35
C GLY A 35 -1.19 -16.11 -5.30
N MET A 36 -2.29 -16.76 -5.68
CA MET A 36 -3.03 -17.76 -4.90
C MET A 36 -3.40 -18.93 -5.80
N ASP A 37 -3.49 -20.14 -5.23
CA ASP A 37 -3.87 -21.36 -5.96
C ASP A 37 -5.34 -21.36 -6.42
N ALA A 38 -6.12 -20.37 -6.00
CA ALA A 38 -7.52 -20.15 -6.35
C ALA A 38 -7.66 -19.02 -7.40
N GLY A 39 -8.87 -18.88 -7.97
CA GLY A 39 -9.21 -17.81 -8.89
C GLY A 39 -8.97 -18.13 -10.37
N PRO A 40 -9.00 -17.11 -11.25
CA PRO A 40 -8.83 -17.31 -12.69
C PRO A 40 -7.39 -17.71 -13.05
N GLY A 41 -7.22 -18.29 -14.23
CA GLY A 41 -5.92 -18.63 -14.80
C GLY A 41 -5.43 -17.57 -15.79
N ALA A 42 -4.71 -18.03 -16.83
CA ALA A 42 -4.18 -17.17 -17.88
C ALA A 42 -5.27 -16.62 -18.85
N GLU A 43 -6.48 -17.14 -18.81
CA GLU A 43 -7.62 -16.66 -19.63
C GLU A 43 -7.93 -15.17 -19.42
N VAL A 44 -7.60 -14.61 -18.26
CA VAL A 44 -7.69 -13.17 -17.97
C VAL A 44 -6.83 -12.33 -18.92
N LEU A 45 -5.72 -12.90 -19.40
CA LEU A 45 -4.80 -12.24 -20.33
C LEU A 45 -5.34 -12.21 -21.77
N GLY A 46 -6.33 -13.04 -22.09
CA GLY A 46 -6.86 -13.21 -23.43
C GLY A 46 -6.01 -14.13 -24.31
N ASP A 47 -6.16 -14.02 -25.64
CA ASP A 47 -5.36 -14.79 -26.58
C ASP A 47 -3.91 -14.26 -26.64
N LEU A 48 -2.97 -15.14 -26.31
CA LEU A 48 -1.54 -14.85 -26.25
C LEU A 48 -0.76 -15.35 -27.47
N SER A 49 -1.41 -16.06 -28.41
CA SER A 49 -0.77 -16.61 -29.59
C SER A 49 -0.14 -15.52 -30.45
N GLY A 50 1.17 -15.58 -30.63
CA GLY A 50 1.93 -14.59 -31.38
C GLY A 50 1.96 -13.18 -30.76
N ARG A 51 1.49 -13.01 -29.53
CA ARG A 51 1.51 -11.73 -28.82
C ARG A 51 2.85 -11.49 -28.16
N ARG A 52 3.22 -10.22 -28.11
CA ARG A 52 4.35 -9.75 -27.33
C ARG A 52 3.88 -9.41 -25.91
N VAL A 53 4.35 -10.17 -24.95
CA VAL A 53 3.90 -10.15 -23.55
C VAL A 53 5.02 -9.67 -22.65
N LEU A 54 4.70 -8.87 -21.64
CA LEU A 54 5.62 -8.49 -20.56
C LEU A 54 5.14 -9.09 -19.23
N ASP A 55 6.03 -9.80 -18.55
CA ASP A 55 5.93 -10.17 -17.14
C ASP A 55 6.70 -9.14 -16.30
N LEU A 56 5.98 -8.27 -15.61
CA LEU A 56 6.56 -7.19 -14.82
C LEU A 56 6.71 -7.60 -13.35
N GLY A 57 7.97 -7.68 -12.88
CA GLY A 57 8.30 -8.22 -11.57
C GLY A 57 8.16 -9.75 -11.57
N CYS A 58 8.80 -10.40 -12.55
CA CYS A 58 8.62 -11.83 -12.85
C CYS A 58 9.16 -12.77 -11.77
N GLY A 59 9.91 -12.26 -10.81
CA GLY A 59 10.56 -13.06 -9.77
C GLY A 59 11.44 -14.15 -10.40
N THR A 60 11.07 -15.40 -10.19
CA THR A 60 11.80 -16.56 -10.73
C THR A 60 11.43 -16.91 -12.18
N GLY A 61 10.58 -16.14 -12.85
CA GLY A 61 10.18 -16.33 -14.23
C GLY A 61 9.29 -17.55 -14.49
N ARG A 62 8.77 -18.21 -13.45
CA ARG A 62 8.01 -19.47 -13.58
C ARG A 62 6.71 -19.30 -14.37
N LEU A 63 6.00 -18.18 -14.18
CA LEU A 63 4.75 -17.88 -14.88
C LEU A 63 5.03 -17.50 -16.34
N ALA A 64 6.07 -16.71 -16.60
CA ALA A 64 6.52 -16.38 -17.94
C ALA A 64 6.87 -17.64 -18.75
N ALA A 65 7.66 -18.55 -18.15
CA ALA A 65 8.01 -19.82 -18.76
C ALA A 65 6.77 -20.71 -19.03
N HIS A 66 5.76 -20.67 -18.17
CA HIS A 66 4.50 -21.36 -18.39
C HIS A 66 3.74 -20.80 -19.60
N LEU A 67 3.63 -19.46 -19.72
CA LEU A 67 2.96 -18.83 -20.87
C LEU A 67 3.65 -19.13 -22.19
N VAL A 68 4.98 -19.15 -22.22
CA VAL A 68 5.75 -19.56 -23.41
C VAL A 68 5.42 -20.98 -23.80
N ARG A 69 5.46 -21.92 -22.85
CA ARG A 69 5.28 -23.36 -23.10
C ARG A 69 3.85 -23.76 -23.43
N ALA A 70 2.88 -23.18 -22.72
CA ALA A 70 1.48 -23.59 -22.82
C ALA A 70 0.68 -22.79 -23.87
N TYR A 71 1.08 -21.55 -24.13
CA TYR A 71 0.30 -20.62 -24.98
C TYR A 71 1.08 -20.11 -26.20
N GLY A 72 2.36 -20.47 -26.34
CA GLY A 72 3.19 -20.02 -27.46
C GLY A 72 3.47 -18.52 -27.47
N ALA A 73 3.37 -17.87 -26.32
CA ALA A 73 3.62 -16.44 -26.17
C ALA A 73 5.13 -16.13 -26.34
N SER A 74 5.45 -14.91 -26.82
CA SER A 74 6.79 -14.33 -26.70
C SER A 74 6.82 -13.42 -25.48
N VAL A 75 7.59 -13.80 -24.45
CA VAL A 75 7.56 -13.14 -23.16
C VAL A 75 8.89 -12.48 -22.83
N ASP A 76 8.86 -11.18 -22.56
CA ASP A 76 9.91 -10.47 -21.85
C ASP A 76 9.56 -10.54 -20.35
N ALA A 77 10.49 -11.03 -19.52
CA ALA A 77 10.27 -11.17 -18.08
C ALA A 77 11.30 -10.35 -17.32
N VAL A 78 10.82 -9.31 -16.63
CA VAL A 78 11.65 -8.28 -16.00
C VAL A 78 11.56 -8.38 -14.49
N ASP A 79 12.72 -8.43 -13.82
CA ASP A 79 12.81 -8.33 -12.36
C ASP A 79 14.01 -7.48 -11.97
N PHE A 80 13.87 -6.73 -10.89
CA PHE A 80 14.95 -5.90 -10.36
C PHE A 80 15.94 -6.71 -9.53
N SER A 81 15.47 -7.73 -8.79
CA SER A 81 16.26 -8.49 -7.82
C SER A 81 17.33 -9.35 -8.51
N PRO A 82 18.62 -9.14 -8.18
CA PRO A 82 19.70 -9.97 -8.73
C PRO A 82 19.50 -11.45 -8.43
N SER A 83 19.13 -11.79 -7.19
CA SER A 83 18.97 -13.18 -6.75
C SER A 83 17.77 -13.87 -7.40
N GLN A 84 16.67 -13.15 -7.64
CA GLN A 84 15.52 -13.70 -8.38
C GLN A 84 15.88 -13.90 -9.86
N TYR A 85 16.56 -12.94 -10.47
CA TYR A 85 17.04 -13.06 -11.84
C TYR A 85 17.99 -14.24 -12.02
N GLU A 86 18.93 -14.47 -11.08
CA GLU A 86 19.82 -15.62 -11.12
C GLU A 86 19.06 -16.94 -11.06
N ARG A 87 18.05 -17.05 -10.21
CA ARG A 87 17.17 -18.22 -10.11
C ARG A 87 16.42 -18.46 -11.41
N ALA A 88 15.82 -17.40 -11.98
CA ALA A 88 15.11 -17.46 -13.25
C ALA A 88 16.04 -17.92 -14.39
N ARG A 89 17.24 -17.33 -14.44
CA ARG A 89 18.24 -17.63 -15.47
C ARG A 89 18.75 -19.08 -15.39
N ALA A 90 18.98 -19.56 -14.19
CA ALA A 90 19.44 -20.95 -13.98
C ALA A 90 18.42 -21.97 -14.51
N GLU A 91 17.13 -21.71 -14.34
CA GLU A 91 16.07 -22.66 -14.71
C GLU A 91 15.56 -22.46 -16.15
N TYR A 92 15.44 -21.20 -16.59
CA TYR A 92 14.74 -20.86 -17.85
C TYR A 92 15.57 -20.06 -18.85
N GLY A 93 16.87 -19.82 -18.58
CA GLY A 93 17.71 -18.94 -19.42
C GLY A 93 17.90 -19.42 -20.86
N SER A 94 17.66 -20.71 -21.14
CA SER A 94 17.71 -21.29 -22.47
C SER A 94 16.37 -21.54 -23.14
N LEU A 95 15.25 -21.11 -22.50
CA LEU A 95 13.91 -21.35 -23.04
C LEU A 95 13.62 -20.43 -24.24
N PRO A 96 13.48 -20.96 -25.46
CA PRO A 96 13.13 -20.16 -26.64
C PRO A 96 11.77 -19.46 -26.42
N GLY A 97 11.68 -18.18 -26.79
CA GLY A 97 10.48 -17.37 -26.59
C GLY A 97 10.39 -16.66 -25.23
N LEU A 98 11.34 -16.93 -24.32
CA LEU A 98 11.46 -16.20 -23.04
C LEU A 98 12.75 -15.36 -23.03
N ARG A 99 12.63 -14.08 -22.78
CA ARG A 99 13.74 -13.16 -22.55
C ARG A 99 13.73 -12.67 -21.11
N LEU A 100 14.71 -13.08 -20.33
CA LEU A 100 14.89 -12.63 -18.95
C LEU A 100 15.71 -11.34 -18.93
N VAL A 101 15.24 -10.33 -18.20
CA VAL A 101 15.88 -9.02 -18.08
C VAL A 101 15.99 -8.62 -16.62
N ARG A 102 17.18 -8.25 -16.17
CA ARG A 102 17.39 -7.63 -14.87
C ARG A 102 17.42 -6.11 -15.03
N ALA A 103 16.36 -5.44 -14.60
CA ALA A 103 16.24 -3.98 -14.72
C ALA A 103 15.25 -3.42 -13.70
N ASP A 104 15.34 -2.12 -13.42
CA ASP A 104 14.26 -1.38 -12.83
C ASP A 104 13.06 -1.37 -13.78
N ALA A 105 11.88 -1.68 -13.26
CA ALA A 105 10.66 -1.84 -14.06
C ALA A 105 10.29 -0.56 -14.83
N VAL A 106 10.40 0.59 -14.17
CA VAL A 106 10.03 1.90 -14.76
C VAL A 106 11.02 2.30 -15.84
N GLU A 107 12.32 2.14 -15.59
CA GLU A 107 13.36 2.45 -16.57
C GLU A 107 13.26 1.53 -17.78
N TYR A 108 12.97 0.25 -17.56
CA TYR A 108 12.76 -0.69 -18.64
C TYR A 108 11.56 -0.33 -19.52
N LEU A 109 10.42 -0.04 -18.90
CA LEU A 109 9.19 0.34 -19.61
C LEU A 109 9.35 1.60 -20.46
N ARG A 110 10.17 2.56 -20.02
CA ARG A 110 10.43 3.82 -20.77
C ARG A 110 11.16 3.61 -22.09
N SER A 111 11.96 2.55 -22.18
CA SER A 111 12.76 2.25 -23.36
C SER A 111 12.27 1.06 -24.17
N ALA A 112 11.26 0.34 -23.67
CA ALA A 112 10.73 -0.85 -24.32
C ALA A 112 9.83 -0.51 -25.51
N GLU A 113 9.92 -1.34 -26.56
CA GLU A 113 8.91 -1.36 -27.61
C GLU A 113 7.55 -1.78 -27.03
N PRO A 114 6.44 -1.21 -27.51
CA PRO A 114 5.13 -1.47 -26.93
C PRO A 114 4.70 -2.94 -26.95
N TYR A 115 4.00 -3.36 -25.91
CA TYR A 115 3.49 -4.70 -25.69
C TYR A 115 2.01 -4.83 -26.07
N ASP A 116 1.59 -6.02 -26.48
CA ASP A 116 0.18 -6.37 -26.66
C ASP A 116 -0.47 -6.65 -25.30
N VAL A 117 0.29 -7.29 -24.37
CA VAL A 117 -0.16 -7.64 -23.03
C VAL A 117 0.95 -7.35 -22.04
N VAL A 118 0.63 -6.68 -20.97
CA VAL A 118 1.47 -6.56 -19.78
C VAL A 118 0.75 -7.22 -18.62
N TYR A 119 1.43 -8.10 -17.90
CA TYR A 119 0.89 -8.62 -16.66
C TYR A 119 1.89 -8.51 -15.51
N SER A 120 1.37 -8.53 -14.29
CA SER A 120 2.16 -8.49 -13.08
C SER A 120 1.45 -9.22 -11.94
N VAL A 121 2.11 -10.19 -11.35
CA VAL A 121 1.57 -10.93 -10.21
C VAL A 121 2.22 -10.42 -8.93
N ASN A 122 1.47 -9.65 -8.17
CA ASN A 122 1.87 -9.08 -6.87
C ASN A 122 3.15 -8.21 -6.89
N ALA A 123 3.59 -7.69 -8.05
CA ALA A 123 4.77 -6.81 -8.08
C ALA A 123 4.43 -5.32 -8.15
N VAL A 124 3.31 -4.94 -8.75
CA VAL A 124 2.84 -3.54 -8.82
C VAL A 124 2.83 -2.84 -7.46
N PRO A 125 2.38 -3.45 -6.36
CA PRO A 125 2.33 -2.77 -5.06
C PRO A 125 3.69 -2.37 -4.47
N TYR A 126 4.80 -2.85 -5.01
CA TYR A 126 6.15 -2.51 -4.54
C TYR A 126 6.77 -1.29 -5.23
N ILE A 127 6.07 -0.72 -6.22
CA ILE A 127 6.57 0.40 -7.04
C ILE A 127 5.62 1.57 -6.89
N ASP A 128 6.15 2.80 -6.76
CA ASP A 128 5.33 4.01 -6.67
C ASP A 128 4.41 4.12 -7.90
N PRO A 129 3.09 4.10 -7.74
CA PRO A 129 2.15 4.17 -8.85
C PRO A 129 2.30 5.44 -9.69
N ARG A 130 2.76 6.55 -9.10
CA ARG A 130 3.01 7.82 -9.82
C ARG A 130 4.17 7.70 -10.81
N ARG A 131 5.11 6.80 -10.57
CA ARG A 131 6.22 6.50 -11.49
C ARG A 131 5.85 5.39 -12.48
N LEU A 132 5.18 4.35 -11.97
CA LEU A 132 4.91 3.12 -12.70
C LEU A 132 3.80 3.30 -13.75
N LEU A 133 2.65 3.88 -13.37
CA LEU A 133 1.47 3.89 -14.25
C LEU A 133 1.65 4.68 -15.55
N PRO A 134 2.31 5.87 -15.58
CA PRO A 134 2.58 6.54 -16.84
C PRO A 134 3.51 5.73 -17.76
N ALA A 135 4.49 5.00 -17.18
CA ALA A 135 5.39 4.15 -17.96
C ALA A 135 4.65 2.91 -18.51
N LEU A 136 3.79 2.28 -17.72
CA LEU A 136 2.92 1.18 -18.15
C LEU A 136 1.99 1.60 -19.29
N ALA A 137 1.32 2.74 -19.14
CA ALA A 137 0.42 3.24 -20.17
C ALA A 137 1.14 3.51 -21.50
N SER A 138 2.40 4.00 -21.43
CA SER A 138 3.21 4.25 -22.61
C SER A 138 3.69 2.97 -23.28
N ALA A 139 4.02 1.94 -22.50
CA ALA A 139 4.54 0.67 -22.96
C ALA A 139 3.46 -0.30 -23.48
N LEU A 140 2.19 0.02 -23.38
CA LEU A 140 1.10 -0.75 -24.00
C LEU A 140 0.77 -0.21 -25.40
N ARG A 141 0.50 -1.09 -26.36
CA ARG A 141 -0.08 -0.71 -27.65
C ARG A 141 -1.49 -0.18 -27.47
N PRO A 142 -1.99 0.71 -28.37
CA PRO A 142 -3.42 0.97 -28.44
C PRO A 142 -4.20 -0.34 -28.61
N GLY A 143 -5.19 -0.60 -27.76
CA GLY A 143 -5.89 -1.89 -27.67
C GLY A 143 -5.18 -2.95 -26.83
N GLY A 144 -3.99 -2.65 -26.30
CA GLY A 144 -3.25 -3.56 -25.42
C GLY A 144 -3.89 -3.72 -24.04
N THR A 145 -3.62 -4.86 -23.42
CA THR A 145 -4.21 -5.26 -22.14
C THR A 145 -3.17 -5.18 -21.01
N LEU A 146 -3.58 -4.65 -19.87
CA LEU A 146 -2.87 -4.70 -18.60
C LEU A 146 -3.66 -5.56 -17.62
N CYS A 147 -3.00 -6.58 -17.06
CA CYS A 147 -3.58 -7.39 -15.98
C CYS A 147 -2.60 -7.44 -14.81
N PHE A 148 -3.06 -7.16 -13.60
CA PHE A 148 -2.19 -7.27 -12.44
C PHE A 148 -2.96 -7.65 -11.18
N SER A 149 -2.28 -8.39 -10.29
CA SER A 149 -2.80 -8.66 -8.95
C SER A 149 -2.11 -7.78 -7.92
N VAL A 150 -2.87 -7.36 -6.91
CA VAL A 150 -2.41 -6.55 -5.80
C VAL A 150 -2.98 -7.06 -4.48
N LEU A 151 -2.22 -6.94 -3.41
CA LEU A 151 -2.71 -7.16 -2.06
C LEU A 151 -3.84 -6.17 -1.78
N HIS A 152 -4.94 -6.65 -1.19
CA HIS A 152 -6.05 -5.84 -0.71
C HIS A 152 -6.11 -5.84 0.82
N THR A 153 -6.21 -7.02 1.43
CA THR A 153 -6.15 -7.21 2.87
C THR A 153 -4.99 -8.14 3.19
N ASN A 154 -4.18 -7.82 4.18
CA ASN A 154 -3.09 -8.69 4.61
C ASN A 154 -3.58 -9.81 5.55
N SER A 155 -2.70 -10.73 5.94
CA SER A 155 -3.04 -11.83 6.85
C SER A 155 -3.46 -11.38 8.24
N ASP A 156 -3.12 -10.16 8.63
CA ASP A 156 -3.45 -9.58 9.93
C ASP A 156 -4.79 -8.80 9.89
N GLY A 157 -5.48 -8.80 8.72
CA GLY A 157 -6.77 -8.14 8.52
C GLY A 157 -6.68 -6.65 8.17
N ASP A 158 -5.47 -6.11 7.95
CA ASP A 158 -5.31 -4.71 7.55
C ASP A 158 -5.79 -4.49 6.12
N GLY A 159 -6.86 -3.72 5.94
CA GLY A 159 -7.45 -3.37 4.65
C GLY A 159 -6.66 -2.34 3.84
N PRO A 160 -7.13 -1.97 2.64
CA PRO A 160 -6.47 -1.03 1.75
C PRO A 160 -6.63 0.43 2.20
N SER A 161 -5.73 1.29 1.72
CA SER A 161 -5.75 2.73 1.94
C SER A 161 -6.52 3.46 0.84
N SER A 162 -7.27 4.50 1.20
CA SER A 162 -7.88 5.47 0.27
C SER A 162 -6.93 6.61 -0.12
N VAL A 163 -5.67 6.56 0.32
CA VAL A 163 -4.64 7.56 0.02
C VAL A 163 -3.46 6.89 -0.68
N VAL A 164 -2.86 7.56 -1.67
CA VAL A 164 -1.67 7.06 -2.39
C VAL A 164 -0.44 7.15 -1.50
N ALA A 165 -0.31 6.21 -0.61
CA ALA A 165 0.80 6.07 0.33
C ALA A 165 1.26 4.62 0.43
N SER A 166 2.57 4.39 0.60
CA SER A 166 3.08 3.07 0.93
C SER A 166 2.97 2.82 2.43
N ARG A 167 2.69 1.59 2.82
CA ARG A 167 2.70 1.15 4.22
C ARG A 167 3.69 0.01 4.45
N PRO A 168 4.17 -0.21 5.68
CA PRO A 168 5.00 -1.35 6.00
C PRO A 168 4.19 -2.65 5.90
N GLU A 169 4.81 -3.66 5.29
CA GLU A 169 4.32 -5.04 5.23
C GLU A 169 5.47 -5.99 5.52
N ILE A 170 5.16 -7.26 5.74
CA ILE A 170 6.15 -8.28 6.11
C ILE A 170 6.19 -9.38 5.06
N LEU A 171 7.39 -9.66 4.58
CA LEU A 171 7.70 -10.80 3.73
C LEU A 171 8.27 -11.93 4.60
N ARG A 172 7.52 -13.00 4.78
CA ARG A 172 7.95 -14.14 5.60
C ARG A 172 8.86 -15.07 4.81
N LEU A 173 10.04 -15.36 5.35
CA LEU A 173 10.98 -16.29 4.74
C LEU A 173 10.60 -17.74 5.12
N ALA A 174 10.47 -18.60 4.12
CA ALA A 174 10.11 -20.00 4.31
C ALA A 174 11.07 -20.73 5.24
N GLY A 175 10.56 -21.71 6.00
CA GLY A 175 11.36 -22.57 6.86
C GLY A 175 12.04 -21.89 8.04
N GLY A 176 11.42 -20.86 8.62
CA GLY A 176 11.90 -20.19 9.82
C GLY A 176 13.05 -19.20 9.55
N GLY A 177 13.21 -18.71 8.33
CA GLY A 177 14.26 -17.77 7.93
C GLY A 177 14.10 -16.35 8.48
N GLY A 178 13.04 -16.09 9.25
CA GLY A 178 12.72 -14.77 9.79
C GLY A 178 11.82 -13.94 8.87
N ASP A 179 11.66 -12.68 9.21
CA ASP A 179 10.81 -11.72 8.54
C ASP A 179 11.62 -10.62 7.89
N VAL A 180 11.22 -10.18 6.71
CA VAL A 180 11.85 -9.07 5.99
C VAL A 180 10.80 -7.98 5.75
N GLY A 181 11.09 -6.78 6.22
CA GLY A 181 10.19 -5.63 6.04
C GLY A 181 10.19 -5.15 4.59
N VAL A 182 9.00 -4.86 4.06
CA VAL A 182 8.79 -4.25 2.74
C VAL A 182 7.85 -3.03 2.86
N ARG A 183 7.78 -2.25 1.80
CA ARG A 183 6.84 -1.13 1.68
C ARG A 183 5.92 -1.38 0.50
N MET A 184 4.61 -1.36 0.72
CA MET A 184 3.63 -1.64 -0.34
C MET A 184 2.59 -0.53 -0.45
N TRP A 185 2.21 -0.20 -1.68
CA TRP A 185 1.02 0.62 -1.98
C TRP A 185 -0.20 -0.29 -2.04
N VAL A 186 -0.83 -0.48 -0.88
CA VAL A 186 -2.06 -1.27 -0.74
C VAL A 186 -3.24 -0.30 -0.78
N LEU A 187 -3.78 -0.08 -1.97
CA LEU A 187 -4.78 0.95 -2.23
C LEU A 187 -6.15 0.34 -2.49
N THR A 188 -7.22 1.11 -2.21
CA THR A 188 -8.58 0.67 -2.54
C THR A 188 -8.75 0.42 -4.05
N PRO A 189 -9.66 -0.48 -4.47
CA PRO A 189 -9.94 -0.73 -5.88
C PRO A 189 -10.35 0.53 -6.64
N ASP A 190 -11.13 1.41 -6.02
CA ASP A 190 -11.54 2.67 -6.62
C ASP A 190 -10.35 3.59 -6.87
N LEU A 191 -9.43 3.70 -5.90
CA LEU A 191 -8.23 4.51 -6.05
C LEU A 191 -7.29 3.97 -7.14
N TRP A 192 -7.10 2.64 -7.23
CA TRP A 192 -6.38 2.04 -8.36
C TRP A 192 -7.05 2.35 -9.70
N THR A 193 -8.39 2.28 -9.75
CA THR A 193 -9.17 2.58 -10.97
C THR A 193 -9.02 4.04 -11.39
N GLU A 194 -9.04 4.98 -10.44
CA GLU A 194 -8.81 6.40 -10.70
C GLU A 194 -7.41 6.67 -11.22
N LEU A 195 -6.39 6.12 -10.57
CA LEU A 195 -4.99 6.27 -10.98
C LEU A 195 -4.74 5.70 -12.39
N LEU A 196 -5.32 4.55 -12.72
CA LEU A 196 -5.25 3.98 -14.06
C LEU A 196 -5.93 4.88 -15.11
N ALA A 197 -7.09 5.43 -14.78
CA ALA A 197 -7.85 6.32 -15.65
C ALA A 197 -7.12 7.66 -15.91
N GLU A 198 -6.38 8.19 -14.93
CA GLU A 198 -5.54 9.40 -15.09
C GLU A 198 -4.50 9.22 -16.20
N HIS A 199 -4.03 7.98 -16.40
CA HIS A 199 -3.04 7.63 -17.42
C HIS A 199 -3.65 7.02 -18.70
N GLY A 200 -4.99 7.15 -18.86
CA GLY A 200 -5.68 6.71 -20.06
C GLY A 200 -5.88 5.19 -20.16
N LEU A 201 -5.72 4.47 -19.06
CA LEU A 201 -6.04 3.05 -18.96
C LEU A 201 -7.47 2.89 -18.43
N ARG A 202 -8.28 2.10 -19.11
CA ARG A 202 -9.67 1.84 -18.72
C ARG A 202 -9.78 0.48 -18.05
N VAL A 203 -10.14 0.45 -16.78
CA VAL A 203 -10.46 -0.79 -16.07
C VAL A 203 -11.72 -1.40 -16.67
N GLU A 204 -11.66 -2.68 -17.01
CA GLU A 204 -12.77 -3.47 -17.54
C GLU A 204 -13.50 -4.18 -16.41
N TYR A 205 -12.74 -4.80 -15.51
CA TYR A 205 -13.27 -5.43 -14.30
C TYR A 205 -12.17 -5.59 -13.24
N VAL A 206 -12.62 -5.89 -12.02
CA VAL A 206 -11.78 -6.22 -10.87
C VAL A 206 -12.33 -7.51 -10.25
N ASP A 207 -11.51 -8.56 -10.22
CA ASP A 207 -11.83 -9.82 -9.57
C ASP A 207 -11.32 -9.84 -8.12
N VAL A 208 -11.98 -10.61 -7.29
CA VAL A 208 -11.65 -10.83 -5.88
C VAL A 208 -11.02 -12.21 -5.70
N LEU A 209 -9.87 -12.26 -5.04
CA LEU A 209 -9.24 -13.49 -4.61
C LEU A 209 -9.11 -13.46 -3.10
N ASP A 210 -9.84 -14.29 -2.41
CA ASP A 210 -9.74 -14.48 -0.96
C ASP A 210 -8.92 -15.73 -0.66
N ALA A 211 -8.20 -15.72 0.46
CA ALA A 211 -7.48 -16.89 0.92
C ALA A 211 -8.47 -18.06 1.18
N PRO A 212 -8.12 -19.30 0.80
CA PRO A 212 -9.01 -20.44 0.96
C PRO A 212 -9.14 -20.90 2.43
N GLU A 213 -8.21 -20.52 3.30
CA GLU A 213 -8.21 -20.86 4.72
C GLU A 213 -9.11 -19.88 5.49
N GLU A 214 -10.03 -20.40 6.33
CA GLU A 214 -10.98 -19.60 7.12
C GLU A 214 -10.30 -18.60 8.09
N ASP A 215 -9.12 -18.94 8.60
CA ASP A 215 -8.35 -18.12 9.55
C ASP A 215 -7.36 -17.14 8.85
N ASN A 216 -7.34 -17.11 7.52
CA ASN A 216 -6.43 -16.25 6.75
C ASN A 216 -7.21 -15.10 6.10
N HIS A 217 -7.07 -13.91 6.63
CA HIS A 217 -7.75 -12.71 6.12
C HIS A 217 -7.16 -12.16 4.82
N ALA A 218 -6.09 -12.75 4.31
CA ALA A 218 -5.42 -12.23 3.11
C ALA A 218 -6.36 -12.28 1.90
N SER A 219 -6.46 -11.16 1.21
CA SER A 219 -7.20 -11.08 -0.04
C SER A 219 -6.46 -10.24 -1.07
N TYR A 220 -6.69 -10.53 -2.33
CA TYR A 220 -6.09 -9.84 -3.47
C TYR A 220 -7.17 -9.33 -4.42
N ARG A 221 -6.80 -8.37 -5.25
CA ARG A 221 -7.63 -7.91 -6.37
C ARG A 221 -6.86 -8.10 -7.66
N ILE A 222 -7.53 -8.65 -8.68
CA ILE A 222 -7.00 -8.74 -10.04
C ILE A 222 -7.67 -7.66 -10.86
N PHE A 223 -6.87 -6.76 -11.39
CA PHE A 223 -7.32 -5.73 -12.30
C PHE A 223 -7.08 -6.18 -13.73
N ARG A 224 -8.10 -6.02 -14.57
CA ARG A 224 -7.94 -6.04 -16.01
C ARG A 224 -8.28 -4.66 -16.57
N ALA A 225 -7.33 -4.06 -17.26
CA ALA A 225 -7.49 -2.76 -17.89
C ALA A 225 -7.01 -2.80 -19.35
N THR A 226 -7.49 -1.89 -20.17
CA THR A 226 -7.07 -1.76 -21.58
C THR A 226 -6.63 -0.33 -21.88
N ARG A 227 -5.65 -0.20 -22.77
CA ARG A 227 -5.34 1.07 -23.43
C ARG A 227 -6.29 1.25 -24.62
N PRO A 228 -7.23 2.21 -24.65
CA PRO A 228 -8.16 2.39 -25.75
C PRO A 228 -7.47 2.60 -27.11
N VAL A 229 -8.02 2.05 -28.20
CA VAL A 229 -7.49 2.16 -29.56
C VAL A 229 -7.50 3.61 -30.08
N ARG A 230 -8.45 4.40 -29.62
CA ARG A 230 -8.49 5.84 -29.87
C ARG A 230 -8.31 6.54 -28.53
N ALA A 231 -7.27 7.36 -28.40
CA ALA A 231 -7.29 8.38 -27.38
C ALA A 231 -8.59 9.16 -27.63
N SER A 232 -9.62 8.92 -26.81
CA SER A 232 -10.75 9.82 -26.79
C SER A 232 -10.13 11.18 -26.49
N SER A 233 -10.28 12.15 -27.38
CA SER A 233 -10.02 13.55 -27.12
C SER A 233 -11.10 14.06 -26.13
N ARG A 234 -11.31 13.32 -25.06
CA ARG A 234 -12.04 13.86 -23.92
C ARG A 234 -11.12 14.91 -23.32
N PRO A 235 -11.62 16.12 -23.15
CA PRO A 235 -10.93 17.07 -22.30
C PRO A 235 -10.59 16.34 -21.00
N ARG A 236 -9.37 16.55 -20.48
CA ARG A 236 -8.96 16.05 -19.16
C ARG A 236 -10.18 16.16 -18.26
N SER A 237 -10.70 15.02 -17.82
CA SER A 237 -11.92 14.99 -17.05
C SER A 237 -11.75 15.96 -15.88
N SER A 238 -12.78 16.73 -15.58
CA SER A 238 -12.87 17.56 -14.38
C SER A 238 -12.96 16.69 -13.11
N ARG A 239 -12.50 15.44 -13.16
CA ARG A 239 -12.36 14.60 -11.99
C ARG A 239 -11.33 15.20 -11.09
N PRO A 240 -11.60 15.30 -9.80
CA PRO A 240 -10.59 15.68 -8.82
C PRO A 240 -9.39 14.72 -8.95
N PRO A 241 -8.16 15.20 -8.76
CA PRO A 241 -6.98 14.35 -8.77
C PRO A 241 -7.12 13.26 -7.69
N ALA A 242 -6.51 12.10 -7.94
CA ALA A 242 -6.46 11.05 -6.92
C ALA A 242 -5.78 11.56 -5.64
N PRO A 243 -6.25 11.15 -4.44
CA PRO A 243 -5.72 11.63 -3.20
C PRO A 243 -4.22 11.30 -3.03
N HIS A 244 -3.39 12.33 -2.82
CA HIS A 244 -1.95 12.21 -2.59
C HIS A 244 -1.53 12.78 -1.22
N ALA A 245 -2.50 13.09 -0.37
CA ALA A 245 -2.27 13.55 0.99
C ALA A 245 -3.16 12.76 1.96
N ALA A 246 -2.63 12.44 3.13
CA ALA A 246 -3.41 11.93 4.25
C ALA A 246 -3.88 13.11 5.10
N LEU A 247 -5.18 13.18 5.37
CA LEU A 247 -5.78 14.15 6.28
C LEU A 247 -6.35 13.39 7.48
N GLY A 248 -5.79 13.66 8.67
CA GLY A 248 -6.19 13.02 9.90
C GLY A 248 -6.35 14.00 11.05
N VAL A 249 -6.99 13.52 12.11
CA VAL A 249 -7.15 14.23 13.37
C VAL A 249 -6.52 13.46 14.52
N GLY A 250 -6.12 14.18 15.58
CA GLY A 250 -5.69 13.59 16.85
C GLY A 250 -6.37 14.30 18.01
N ALA A 251 -7.09 13.54 18.84
CA ALA A 251 -7.90 14.06 19.95
C ALA A 251 -7.08 14.14 21.25
N ILE A 252 -6.90 15.33 21.79
CA ILE A 252 -6.22 15.57 23.06
C ILE A 252 -7.28 15.66 24.19
N LEU A 253 -7.40 14.58 24.96
CA LEU A 253 -8.20 14.55 26.19
C LEU A 253 -7.28 14.70 27.38
N TYR A 254 -7.35 15.84 28.02
CA TYR A 254 -6.56 16.13 29.21
C TYR A 254 -7.44 16.62 30.34
N GLY A 255 -7.36 15.97 31.49
CA GLY A 255 -8.14 16.26 32.66
C GLY A 255 -7.37 15.98 33.99
N PRO A 256 -8.06 15.91 35.13
CA PRO A 256 -7.42 15.68 36.42
C PRO A 256 -6.63 14.37 36.54
N ARG A 257 -6.93 13.39 35.68
CA ARG A 257 -6.22 12.09 35.63
C ARG A 257 -5.01 12.11 34.71
N GLY A 258 -4.79 13.19 33.93
CA GLY A 258 -3.71 13.32 32.99
C GLY A 258 -4.20 13.33 31.53
N LEU A 259 -3.32 12.93 30.62
CA LEU A 259 -3.54 12.81 29.18
C LEU A 259 -3.94 11.37 28.83
N LEU A 260 -5.00 11.21 28.03
CA LEU A 260 -5.43 9.90 27.53
C LEU A 260 -4.57 9.47 26.33
N LEU A 261 -3.98 8.28 26.42
CA LEU A 261 -3.30 7.62 25.30
C LEU A 261 -3.71 6.15 25.25
N GLY A 262 -3.82 5.61 24.04
CA GLY A 262 -4.03 4.19 23.75
C GLY A 262 -2.76 3.54 23.22
N ARG A 263 -2.64 2.25 23.39
CA ARG A 263 -1.52 1.46 22.87
C ARG A 263 -1.94 0.78 21.55
N HIS A 264 -1.28 1.16 20.47
CA HIS A 264 -1.44 0.50 19.19
C HIS A 264 -0.81 -0.92 19.22
N HIS A 265 -1.38 -1.89 18.52
CA HIS A 265 -0.85 -3.26 18.46
C HIS A 265 0.62 -3.33 17.98
N ARG A 266 1.11 -2.31 17.28
CA ARG A 266 2.54 -2.15 16.87
C ARG A 266 3.45 -1.64 18.01
N GLY A 267 2.90 -1.37 19.18
CA GLY A 267 3.63 -0.99 20.38
C GLY A 267 3.80 0.52 20.61
N THR A 268 3.33 1.39 19.73
CA THR A 268 3.32 2.85 19.93
C THR A 268 2.17 3.29 20.83
N TRP A 269 2.35 4.41 21.55
CA TRP A 269 1.27 5.08 22.25
C TRP A 269 0.73 6.23 21.41
N GLU A 270 -0.59 6.35 21.31
CA GLU A 270 -1.25 7.26 20.38
C GLU A 270 -2.38 8.04 21.05
N LEU A 271 -2.60 9.24 20.55
CA LEU A 271 -3.86 9.96 20.81
C LEU A 271 -4.99 9.23 20.07
N PRO A 272 -6.21 9.22 20.62
CA PRO A 272 -7.38 8.82 19.82
C PRO A 272 -7.45 9.64 18.54
N GLY A 273 -7.77 9.00 17.41
CA GLY A 273 -7.87 9.73 16.15
C GLY A 273 -7.65 8.88 14.92
N GLY A 274 -8.00 9.44 13.78
CA GLY A 274 -7.92 8.73 12.51
C GLY A 274 -8.11 9.65 11.32
N THR A 275 -8.57 9.07 10.21
CA THR A 275 -8.68 9.75 8.92
C THR A 275 -10.06 10.38 8.74
N VAL A 276 -10.10 11.58 8.15
CA VAL A 276 -11.35 12.28 7.81
C VAL A 276 -12.10 11.53 6.71
N GLU A 277 -13.36 11.23 6.94
CA GLU A 277 -14.24 10.61 5.95
C GLU A 277 -14.96 11.62 5.06
N PRO A 278 -15.39 11.23 3.86
CA PRO A 278 -16.11 12.13 2.95
C PRO A 278 -17.39 12.70 3.58
N GLY A 279 -17.47 14.03 3.64
CA GLY A 279 -18.63 14.75 4.16
C GLY A 279 -18.57 15.11 5.63
N GLU A 280 -17.55 14.68 6.36
CA GLU A 280 -17.33 15.05 7.76
C GLU A 280 -16.59 16.39 7.89
N SER A 281 -16.94 17.15 8.90
CA SER A 281 -16.08 18.20 9.45
C SER A 281 -14.98 17.58 10.33
N LEU A 282 -13.89 18.33 10.56
CA LEU A 282 -12.81 17.89 11.45
C LEU A 282 -13.29 17.58 12.87
N GLN A 283 -14.24 18.35 13.36
CA GLN A 283 -14.82 18.13 14.70
C GLN A 283 -15.67 16.85 14.74
N GLU A 284 -16.46 16.57 13.70
CA GLU A 284 -17.23 15.33 13.60
C GLU A 284 -16.32 14.11 13.50
N THR A 285 -15.24 14.19 12.73
CA THR A 285 -14.21 13.13 12.67
C THR A 285 -13.62 12.86 14.07
N VAL A 286 -13.24 13.91 14.82
CA VAL A 286 -12.70 13.74 16.18
C VAL A 286 -13.69 13.01 17.09
N VAL A 287 -14.96 13.36 17.02
CA VAL A 287 -16.01 12.75 17.86
C VAL A 287 -16.26 11.30 17.45
N ARG A 288 -16.32 11.01 16.15
CA ARG A 288 -16.50 9.65 15.63
C ARG A 288 -15.35 8.74 16.05
N GLU A 289 -14.12 9.13 15.75
CA GLU A 289 -12.92 8.34 16.10
C GLU A 289 -12.81 8.12 17.62
N LEU A 290 -13.12 9.13 18.41
CA LEU A 290 -13.13 9.02 19.87
C LEU A 290 -14.16 7.97 20.35
N ALA A 291 -15.35 7.98 19.78
CA ALA A 291 -16.40 7.01 20.11
C ALA A 291 -16.04 5.60 19.65
N GLU A 292 -15.52 5.46 18.43
CA GLU A 292 -15.14 4.17 17.82
C GLU A 292 -13.99 3.51 18.58
N GLU A 293 -12.91 4.25 18.88
CA GLU A 293 -11.72 3.68 19.51
C GLU A 293 -11.84 3.53 21.03
N THR A 294 -12.58 4.44 21.70
CA THR A 294 -12.57 4.51 23.17
C THR A 294 -13.93 4.30 23.84
N GLY A 295 -15.03 4.41 23.09
CA GLY A 295 -16.38 4.44 23.63
C GLY A 295 -16.73 5.74 24.36
N ILE A 296 -15.88 6.76 24.33
CA ILE A 296 -16.14 8.07 24.92
C ILE A 296 -17.09 8.87 24.01
N ASP A 297 -18.11 9.48 24.61
CA ASP A 297 -19.07 10.36 23.94
C ASP A 297 -18.68 11.83 24.13
N ALA A 298 -18.57 12.57 23.04
CA ALA A 298 -18.30 14.00 23.02
C ALA A 298 -19.18 14.72 21.99
N SER A 299 -19.27 16.04 22.09
CA SER A 299 -19.99 16.87 21.10
C SER A 299 -18.99 17.58 20.19
N PRO A 300 -19.25 17.73 18.89
CA PRO A 300 -18.44 18.57 18.01
C PRO A 300 -18.25 20.01 18.53
N ALA A 301 -19.20 20.53 19.30
CA ALA A 301 -19.10 21.84 19.94
C ALA A 301 -18.05 21.92 21.06
N ASP A 302 -17.67 20.78 21.63
CA ASP A 302 -16.63 20.65 22.66
C ASP A 302 -15.24 20.39 22.07
N VAL A 303 -15.11 20.37 20.75
CA VAL A 303 -13.85 20.12 20.04
C VAL A 303 -13.23 21.43 19.56
N GLN A 304 -12.08 21.75 20.12
CA GLN A 304 -11.26 22.91 19.74
C GLN A 304 -10.11 22.46 18.85
N LEU A 305 -10.15 22.82 17.56
CA LEU A 305 -9.04 22.59 16.63
C LEU A 305 -7.87 23.54 16.96
N LEU A 306 -6.65 23.02 17.03
CA LEU A 306 -5.48 23.79 17.43
C LEU A 306 -4.72 24.42 16.26
N GLY A 307 -4.72 23.75 15.12
CA GLY A 307 -3.97 24.16 13.94
C GLY A 307 -3.76 23.01 12.98
N THR A 308 -2.89 23.23 12.00
CA THR A 308 -2.53 22.24 11.01
C THR A 308 -1.05 21.89 11.11
N LEU A 309 -0.73 20.62 11.24
CA LEU A 309 0.60 20.07 11.15
C LEU A 309 0.82 19.49 9.76
N LEU A 310 1.90 19.91 9.11
CA LEU A 310 2.32 19.38 7.81
C LEU A 310 3.66 18.69 7.95
N ASP A 311 3.73 17.45 7.56
CA ASP A 311 4.98 16.72 7.40
C ASP A 311 4.94 15.81 6.15
N HIS A 312 6.02 15.10 5.91
CA HIS A 312 6.16 14.19 4.79
C HIS A 312 6.59 12.83 5.30
N VAL A 313 5.77 11.82 5.03
CA VAL A 313 6.07 10.43 5.36
C VAL A 313 6.04 9.62 4.07
N ASP A 314 7.15 8.97 3.75
CA ASP A 314 7.29 8.11 2.57
C ASP A 314 6.88 8.80 1.24
N GLY A 315 7.16 10.12 1.14
CA GLY A 315 6.85 10.91 -0.06
C GLY A 315 5.40 11.39 -0.15
N VAL A 316 4.59 11.18 0.88
CA VAL A 316 3.22 11.68 0.97
C VAL A 316 3.17 12.87 1.92
N VAL A 317 2.46 13.92 1.53
CA VAL A 317 2.11 15.02 2.42
C VAL A 317 1.10 14.49 3.43
N ARG A 318 1.43 14.57 4.71
CA ARG A 318 0.50 14.27 5.78
C ARG A 318 0.04 15.57 6.43
N VAL A 319 -1.27 15.70 6.56
CA VAL A 319 -1.93 16.81 7.23
C VAL A 319 -2.56 16.25 8.51
N THR A 320 -2.07 16.65 9.66
CA THR A 320 -2.66 16.26 10.95
C THR A 320 -3.23 17.49 11.64
N VAL A 321 -4.47 17.41 12.09
CA VAL A 321 -5.13 18.46 12.86
C VAL A 321 -5.27 18.00 14.31
N PRO A 322 -4.39 18.44 15.22
CA PRO A 322 -4.56 18.19 16.63
C PRO A 322 -5.76 19.00 17.17
N ALA A 323 -6.58 18.34 17.96
CA ALA A 323 -7.80 18.92 18.51
C ALA A 323 -7.89 18.66 20.02
N ARG A 324 -8.22 19.67 20.80
CA ARG A 324 -8.52 19.51 22.23
C ARG A 324 -10.00 19.24 22.43
N VAL A 325 -10.32 18.15 23.12
CA VAL A 325 -11.69 17.87 23.57
C VAL A 325 -11.85 18.44 24.99
N THR A 326 -12.75 19.41 25.15
CA THR A 326 -12.90 20.20 26.38
C THR A 326 -13.92 19.60 27.34
N ALA A 327 -14.89 18.83 26.81
CA ALA A 327 -15.89 18.10 27.61
C ALA A 327 -16.23 16.77 26.93
N TRP A 328 -16.46 15.74 27.73
CA TRP A 328 -16.86 14.40 27.28
C TRP A 328 -17.60 13.64 28.38
N ARG A 329 -18.22 12.52 28.00
CA ARG A 329 -18.90 11.59 28.89
C ARG A 329 -18.37 10.19 28.70
N GLY A 330 -18.49 9.36 29.73
CA GLY A 330 -18.03 7.97 29.70
C GLY A 330 -16.57 7.82 30.14
N GLU A 331 -16.13 6.58 30.15
CA GLU A 331 -14.79 6.16 30.49
C GLU A 331 -14.19 5.44 29.28
N PRO A 332 -12.88 5.62 29.01
CA PRO A 332 -12.25 4.92 27.91
C PRO A 332 -12.23 3.41 28.15
N ALA A 333 -12.61 2.66 27.12
CA ALA A 333 -12.58 1.21 27.11
C ALA A 333 -12.19 0.71 25.72
N ASP A 334 -11.50 -0.44 25.67
CA ASP A 334 -11.13 -1.06 24.41
C ASP A 334 -12.37 -1.43 23.61
N GLN A 335 -12.39 -1.09 22.33
CA GLN A 335 -13.50 -1.39 21.44
C GLN A 335 -13.18 -2.59 20.53
N PRO A 336 -14.15 -3.48 20.27
CA PRO A 336 -13.93 -4.64 19.41
C PRO A 336 -13.56 -4.23 17.98
N GLY A 337 -12.48 -4.80 17.44
CA GLY A 337 -12.03 -4.54 16.07
C GLY A 337 -11.05 -3.38 15.92
N GLU A 338 -10.85 -2.57 16.96
CA GLU A 338 -9.93 -1.46 16.91
C GLU A 338 -8.46 -1.89 17.10
N LYS A 339 -7.55 -1.12 16.48
CA LYS A 339 -6.11 -1.40 16.51
C LYS A 339 -5.40 -0.75 17.69
N VAL A 340 -6.06 0.21 18.32
CA VAL A 340 -5.60 0.93 19.51
C VAL A 340 -6.46 0.52 20.69
N GLY A 341 -5.82 0.17 21.79
CA GLY A 341 -6.49 -0.25 23.02
C GLY A 341 -5.59 0.03 24.23
N ASP A 342 -5.80 -0.68 25.35
CA ASP A 342 -5.04 -0.49 26.60
C ASP A 342 -4.99 1.00 26.99
N TRP A 343 -6.15 1.68 26.94
CA TRP A 343 -6.32 3.11 27.18
C TRP A 343 -5.90 3.49 28.60
N ARG A 344 -4.95 4.44 28.74
CA ARG A 344 -4.42 4.89 30.02
C ARG A 344 -4.30 6.40 30.11
N TRP A 345 -4.39 6.90 31.34
CA TRP A 345 -4.17 8.30 31.66
C TRP A 345 -2.73 8.50 32.14
N PHE A 346 -2.00 9.40 31.49
CA PHE A 346 -0.59 9.68 31.80
C PHE A 346 -0.44 11.09 32.35
N ALA A 347 0.36 11.21 33.41
CA ALA A 347 0.83 12.51 33.84
C ALA A 347 1.76 13.12 32.79
N LEU A 348 1.67 14.43 32.55
CA LEU A 348 2.44 15.07 31.47
C LEU A 348 3.97 15.02 31.68
N ASP A 349 4.42 14.85 32.92
CA ASP A 349 5.83 14.65 33.29
C ASP A 349 6.29 13.20 33.19
N ARG A 350 5.40 12.28 32.81
CA ARG A 350 5.65 10.82 32.71
C ARG A 350 4.99 10.22 31.47
N LEU A 351 5.12 10.89 30.34
CA LEU A 351 4.64 10.36 29.07
C LEU A 351 5.51 9.16 28.63
N PRO A 352 4.93 8.19 27.91
CA PRO A 352 5.68 7.05 27.40
C PRO A 352 6.68 7.48 26.30
N GLU A 353 7.82 6.80 26.21
CA GLU A 353 8.91 7.15 25.28
C GLU A 353 8.56 6.88 23.80
N ASN A 354 7.74 5.86 23.52
CA ASN A 354 7.41 5.43 22.16
C ASN A 354 6.07 5.98 21.67
N LEU A 355 5.91 7.29 21.72
CA LEU A 355 4.76 7.96 21.13
C LEU A 355 4.74 7.84 19.59
N PHE A 356 3.58 7.62 19.04
CA PHE A 356 3.39 7.73 17.58
C PHE A 356 3.69 9.15 17.12
N VAL A 357 4.38 9.28 15.98
CA VAL A 357 4.94 10.57 15.52
C VAL A 357 3.89 11.67 15.43
N CYS A 358 2.70 11.38 14.86
CA CYS A 358 1.61 12.37 14.78
C CYS A 358 1.12 12.82 16.15
N SER A 359 1.02 11.88 17.10
CA SER A 359 0.58 12.15 18.46
C SER A 359 1.61 13.02 19.19
N ALA A 360 2.90 12.70 19.05
CA ALA A 360 4.01 13.49 19.60
C ALA A 360 4.02 14.93 19.05
N GLN A 361 3.89 15.09 17.74
CA GLN A 361 3.81 16.39 17.06
C GLN A 361 2.58 17.19 17.52
N GLY A 362 1.41 16.54 17.64
CA GLY A 362 0.18 17.16 18.12
C GLY A 362 0.27 17.63 19.58
N LEU A 363 0.89 16.82 20.44
CA LEU A 363 1.14 17.18 21.83
C LEU A 363 2.09 18.37 21.97
N THR A 364 3.16 18.43 21.17
CA THR A 364 4.10 19.55 21.20
C THR A 364 3.46 20.82 20.61
N ALA A 365 2.58 20.70 19.60
CA ALA A 365 1.81 21.83 19.08
C ALA A 365 0.82 22.39 20.15
N TRP A 366 0.26 21.51 20.99
CA TRP A 366 -0.60 21.91 22.12
C TRP A 366 0.20 22.50 23.29
N ARG A 367 1.30 21.86 23.65
CA ARG A 367 2.15 22.19 24.79
C ARG A 367 3.63 22.08 24.38
N PRO A 368 4.24 23.17 23.89
CA PRO A 368 5.65 23.19 23.45
C PRO A 368 6.67 22.90 24.55
N ASP A 369 6.24 22.97 25.82
CA ASP A 369 7.06 22.70 27.00
C ASP A 369 7.13 21.21 27.38
N LEU A 370 6.37 20.35 26.70
CA LEU A 370 6.42 18.91 26.96
C LEU A 370 7.76 18.31 26.51
N PRO A 371 8.36 17.42 27.33
CA PRO A 371 9.61 16.75 27.00
C PRO A 371 9.38 15.59 26.01
N VAL A 372 8.84 15.90 24.84
CA VAL A 372 8.50 14.92 23.80
C VAL A 372 9.41 15.15 22.61
N ASP A 373 10.19 14.14 22.25
CA ASP A 373 11.00 14.16 21.03
C ASP A 373 10.22 13.59 19.83
N HIS A 374 10.30 14.27 18.69
CA HIS A 374 9.62 13.85 17.47
C HIS A 374 10.29 14.39 16.20
N ALA A 375 9.97 13.77 15.06
CA ALA A 375 10.38 14.28 13.76
C ALA A 375 9.76 15.68 13.49
N PRO A 376 10.48 16.61 12.85
CA PRO A 376 9.99 17.94 12.55
C PRO A 376 8.70 17.93 11.72
N ALA A 377 7.76 18.82 12.09
CA ALA A 377 6.56 19.13 11.31
C ALA A 377 6.36 20.65 11.27
N HIS A 378 5.77 21.14 10.19
CA HIS A 378 5.38 22.55 10.11
C HIS A 378 4.02 22.75 10.75
N PHE A 379 3.97 23.48 11.86
CA PHE A 379 2.71 23.80 12.56
C PHE A 379 2.21 25.19 12.18
N THR A 380 0.95 25.26 11.74
CA THR A 380 0.24 26.53 11.52
C THR A 380 -0.96 26.57 12.49
N PRO A 381 -0.91 27.41 13.54
CA PRO A 381 -2.02 27.50 14.49
C PRO A 381 -3.25 28.12 13.82
N TYR A 382 -4.43 27.69 14.25
CA TYR A 382 -5.67 28.40 13.93
C TYR A 382 -5.83 29.60 14.87
N SER A 383 -6.31 30.69 14.32
CA SER A 383 -6.66 31.87 15.16
C SER A 383 -7.79 31.48 16.09
N PRO A 384 -7.74 31.90 17.39
CA PRO A 384 -8.77 31.63 18.35
C PRO A 384 -10.12 32.28 17.99
#